data_e168f0ba0f2b3c2e33e3c394140a2624
#
_entry.id   e168f0ba0f2b3c2e33e3c394140a2624
#
_cell.length_a   1.000
_cell.length_b   1.000
_cell.length_c   1.000
_cell.angle_alpha   90.00
_cell.angle_beta   90.00
_cell.angle_gamma   90.00
#
_symmetry.space_group_name_H-M   'P 1'
#
loop_
_entity.id
_entity.type
_entity.pdbx_description
1 polymer ?
#
loop_
_entity_poly.entity_id
_entity_poly.type
_entity_poly.pdbx_seq_one_letter_code
_entity_poly.pdbx_strand_id
1 'polypeptide(L)'
;VYKDYLRRFCYGVEASCYSYVPKLVLMLKSESEIIKAFELSRKFNTPLCFRGAGTSLSGQSSCDTVLVCLDFCWDHMKVNSDASSITLGCGVIGENANKALKPLGKKIGPDPATIAAAQIGGIVNNNSSGMCCGVKQNSYNTLKSIRVILGDGTILDSSDALSVASFKISHKELIDKV
;
A
#
# COMPACT_ATOMS: atom_id res chain seq x y z
N VAL A 1 -5.01 -9.16 -15.97
CA VAL A 1 -6.01 -8.16 -16.33
C VAL A 1 -7.37 -8.82 -16.39
N TYR A 2 -8.36 -8.29 -15.64
CA TYR A 2 -9.74 -8.81 -15.66
C TYR A 2 -10.66 -7.79 -16.33
N LYS A 3 -11.36 -8.26 -17.39
CA LYS A 3 -12.30 -7.47 -18.18
C LYS A 3 -13.74 -8.00 -18.07
N ASP A 4 -13.91 -9.26 -17.67
CA ASP A 4 -15.22 -9.87 -17.51
C ASP A 4 -15.99 -9.26 -16.34
N TYR A 5 -17.32 -9.23 -16.48
CA TYR A 5 -18.18 -8.57 -15.51
C TYR A 5 -18.10 -9.21 -14.12
N LEU A 6 -18.06 -10.54 -14.04
CA LEU A 6 -18.12 -11.25 -12.76
C LEU A 6 -16.91 -10.91 -11.88
N ARG A 7 -15.68 -10.96 -12.42
CA ARG A 7 -14.47 -10.61 -11.67
C ARG A 7 -14.46 -9.13 -11.30
N ARG A 8 -14.84 -8.23 -12.23
CA ARG A 8 -14.93 -6.80 -11.93
C ARG A 8 -15.94 -6.51 -10.82
N PHE A 9 -17.08 -7.19 -10.83
CA PHE A 9 -18.08 -7.09 -9.77
C PHE A 9 -17.54 -7.56 -8.42
N CYS A 10 -16.87 -8.72 -8.36
CA CYS A 10 -16.24 -9.23 -7.13
C CYS A 10 -15.21 -8.23 -6.56
N TYR A 11 -14.42 -7.58 -7.42
CA TYR A 11 -13.48 -6.54 -6.99
C TYR A 11 -14.13 -5.20 -6.70
N GLY A 12 -15.38 -5.00 -7.04
CA GLY A 12 -16.16 -3.81 -6.70
C GLY A 12 -16.71 -3.80 -5.27
N VAL A 13 -16.68 -4.95 -4.59
CA VAL A 13 -17.16 -5.11 -3.22
C VAL A 13 -16.01 -4.92 -2.24
N GLU A 14 -16.21 -4.11 -1.21
CA GLU A 14 -15.27 -3.87 -0.12
C GLU A 14 -16.01 -3.74 1.22
N ALA A 15 -15.31 -3.40 2.30
CA ALA A 15 -15.92 -3.33 3.63
C ALA A 15 -16.75 -2.06 3.88
N SER A 16 -16.74 -1.08 2.97
CA SER A 16 -17.54 0.14 3.09
C SER A 16 -18.99 -0.05 2.62
N CYS A 17 -19.80 0.98 2.77
CA CYS A 17 -21.16 1.04 2.21
C CYS A 17 -21.19 1.34 0.69
N TYR A 18 -20.04 1.64 0.08
CA TYR A 18 -19.95 1.95 -1.35
C TYR A 18 -19.80 0.68 -2.17
N SER A 19 -20.35 0.70 -3.37
CA SER A 19 -20.22 -0.39 -4.34
C SER A 19 -20.05 0.20 -5.74
N TYR A 20 -18.84 0.09 -6.28
CA TYR A 20 -18.52 0.53 -7.64
C TYR A 20 -17.92 -0.63 -8.41
N VAL A 21 -18.45 -0.90 -9.60
CA VAL A 21 -17.89 -1.93 -10.48
C VAL A 21 -16.81 -1.30 -11.37
N PRO A 22 -15.52 -1.60 -11.17
CA PRO A 22 -14.47 -1.02 -12.00
C PRO A 22 -14.62 -1.45 -13.45
N LYS A 23 -14.22 -0.57 -14.40
CA LYS A 23 -14.19 -0.91 -15.84
C LYS A 23 -13.11 -1.91 -16.18
N LEU A 24 -12.03 -1.94 -15.37
CA LEU A 24 -10.87 -2.79 -15.55
C LEU A 24 -10.23 -3.09 -14.20
N VAL A 25 -9.76 -4.33 -14.01
CA VAL A 25 -8.94 -4.69 -12.85
C VAL A 25 -7.57 -5.13 -13.35
N LEU A 26 -6.52 -4.46 -12.88
CA LEU A 26 -5.12 -4.79 -13.16
C LEU A 26 -4.51 -5.51 -11.96
N MET A 27 -3.85 -6.64 -12.20
CA MET A 27 -3.00 -7.32 -11.22
C MET A 27 -1.56 -7.02 -11.62
N LEU A 28 -0.86 -6.19 -10.84
CA LEU A 28 0.49 -5.75 -11.16
C LEU A 28 1.53 -6.48 -10.29
N LYS A 29 2.65 -6.86 -10.91
CA LYS A 29 3.67 -7.74 -10.31
C LYS A 29 5.00 -7.05 -10.04
N SER A 30 5.22 -5.88 -10.62
CA SER A 30 6.51 -5.16 -10.53
C SER A 30 6.34 -3.65 -10.48
N GLU A 31 7.37 -2.96 -9.98
CA GLU A 31 7.43 -1.49 -9.99
C GLU A 31 7.33 -0.94 -11.42
N SER A 32 7.98 -1.59 -12.40
CA SER A 32 7.92 -1.17 -13.79
C SER A 32 6.49 -1.24 -14.38
N GLU A 33 5.71 -2.24 -13.99
CA GLU A 33 4.29 -2.32 -14.39
C GLU A 33 3.46 -1.20 -13.75
N ILE A 34 3.73 -0.85 -12.49
CA ILE A 34 3.07 0.28 -11.80
C ILE A 34 3.42 1.60 -12.49
N ILE A 35 4.69 1.86 -12.79
CA ILE A 35 5.14 3.05 -13.50
C ILE A 35 4.44 3.13 -14.86
N LYS A 36 4.39 2.01 -15.59
CA LYS A 36 3.68 1.94 -16.87
C LYS A 36 2.18 2.21 -16.74
N ALA A 37 1.55 1.72 -15.67
CA ALA A 37 0.14 2.02 -15.40
C ALA A 37 -0.08 3.52 -15.15
N PHE A 38 0.80 4.20 -14.40
CA PHE A 38 0.75 5.66 -14.23
C PHE A 38 0.95 6.43 -15.55
N GLU A 39 1.91 6.01 -16.39
CA GLU A 39 2.09 6.62 -17.72
C GLU A 39 0.82 6.52 -18.57
N LEU A 40 0.21 5.34 -18.62
CA LEU A 40 -1.02 5.11 -19.38
C LEU A 40 -2.20 5.89 -18.79
N SER A 41 -2.31 5.94 -17.46
CA SER A 41 -3.32 6.75 -16.76
C SER A 41 -3.26 8.22 -17.20
N ARG A 42 -2.07 8.82 -17.19
CA ARG A 42 -1.87 10.21 -17.67
C ARG A 42 -2.18 10.36 -19.15
N LYS A 43 -1.66 9.45 -19.98
CA LYS A 43 -1.86 9.48 -21.43
C LYS A 43 -3.33 9.44 -21.83
N PHE A 44 -4.14 8.63 -21.13
CA PHE A 44 -5.55 8.44 -21.43
C PHE A 44 -6.49 9.21 -20.49
N ASN A 45 -5.93 10.05 -19.62
CA ASN A 45 -6.68 10.79 -18.59
C ASN A 45 -7.66 9.89 -17.82
N THR A 46 -7.19 8.70 -17.40
CA THR A 46 -8.00 7.69 -16.75
C THR A 46 -7.51 7.47 -15.32
N PRO A 47 -8.30 7.79 -14.29
CA PRO A 47 -7.90 7.61 -12.91
C PRO A 47 -7.60 6.15 -12.55
N LEU A 48 -6.60 5.95 -11.69
CA LEU A 48 -6.29 4.65 -11.08
C LEU A 48 -6.69 4.69 -9.61
N CYS A 49 -7.27 3.59 -9.13
CA CYS A 49 -7.51 3.35 -7.73
C CYS A 49 -6.71 2.13 -7.29
N PHE A 50 -5.87 2.26 -6.27
CA PHE A 50 -5.12 1.14 -5.72
C PHE A 50 -5.90 0.46 -4.60
N ARG A 51 -5.91 -0.88 -4.62
CA ARG A 51 -6.61 -1.69 -3.64
C ARG A 51 -5.68 -2.74 -3.04
N GLY A 52 -5.64 -2.78 -1.71
CA GLY A 52 -5.17 -3.93 -0.94
C GLY A 52 -6.28 -4.97 -0.72
N ALA A 53 -6.51 -5.37 0.52
CA ALA A 53 -7.55 -6.34 0.87
C ALA A 53 -9.00 -5.80 0.80
N GLY A 54 -9.19 -4.50 0.58
CA GLY A 54 -10.53 -3.88 0.56
C GLY A 54 -11.17 -3.78 1.95
N THR A 55 -10.36 -3.56 2.98
CA THR A 55 -10.84 -3.44 4.37
C THR A 55 -11.14 -2.00 4.80
N SER A 56 -11.03 -1.04 3.89
CA SER A 56 -11.40 0.35 4.15
C SER A 56 -12.90 0.50 4.38
N LEU A 57 -13.29 1.38 5.31
CA LEU A 57 -14.69 1.68 5.61
C LEU A 57 -15.19 2.96 4.92
N SER A 58 -14.32 3.66 4.18
CA SER A 58 -14.59 4.98 3.59
C SER A 58 -14.52 5.02 2.07
N GLY A 59 -14.50 3.86 1.39
CA GLY A 59 -14.53 3.77 -0.05
C GLY A 59 -13.20 4.01 -0.77
N GLN A 60 -12.07 4.14 -0.06
CA GLN A 60 -10.78 4.47 -0.69
C GLN A 60 -10.27 3.40 -1.64
N SER A 61 -10.71 2.15 -1.50
CA SER A 61 -10.31 1.02 -2.33
C SER A 61 -11.31 0.62 -3.41
N SER A 62 -12.26 1.50 -3.72
CA SER A 62 -13.36 1.26 -4.65
C SER A 62 -13.40 2.35 -5.73
N CYS A 63 -13.67 1.99 -6.98
CA CYS A 63 -13.79 2.93 -8.10
C CYS A 63 -14.62 2.34 -9.25
N ASP A 64 -15.07 3.22 -10.13
CA ASP A 64 -15.77 2.88 -11.39
C ASP A 64 -14.84 2.96 -12.64
N THR A 65 -13.55 3.17 -12.43
CA THR A 65 -12.55 3.33 -13.50
C THR A 65 -11.60 2.12 -13.57
N VAL A 66 -10.32 2.31 -13.29
CA VAL A 66 -9.31 1.23 -13.30
C VAL A 66 -8.88 0.93 -11.87
N LEU A 67 -9.18 -0.26 -11.41
CA LEU A 67 -8.75 -0.77 -10.12
C LEU A 67 -7.41 -1.49 -10.28
N VAL A 68 -6.43 -1.11 -9.46
CA VAL A 68 -5.11 -1.71 -9.44
C VAL A 68 -4.95 -2.53 -8.17
N CYS A 69 -4.75 -3.83 -8.31
CA CYS A 69 -4.41 -4.73 -7.24
C CYS A 69 -2.98 -5.23 -7.44
N LEU A 70 -2.28 -5.48 -6.35
CA LEU A 70 -0.94 -6.05 -6.39
C LEU A 70 -1.04 -7.58 -6.27
N ASP A 71 -0.28 -8.29 -7.10
CA ASP A 71 -0.23 -9.74 -7.10
C ASP A 71 0.71 -10.25 -5.97
N PHE A 72 0.82 -11.56 -5.79
CA PHE A 72 1.59 -12.23 -4.73
C PHE A 72 3.08 -11.89 -4.69
N CYS A 73 3.62 -11.23 -5.71
CA CYS A 73 5.02 -10.78 -5.74
C CYS A 73 5.37 -9.72 -4.69
N TRP A 74 4.36 -9.16 -3.99
CA TRP A 74 4.51 -8.07 -3.02
C TRP A 74 4.43 -8.53 -1.56
N ASP A 75 4.57 -9.82 -1.29
CA ASP A 75 4.41 -10.43 0.04
C ASP A 75 5.75 -10.75 0.74
N HIS A 76 6.87 -10.22 0.25
CA HIS A 76 8.18 -10.45 0.85
C HIS A 76 8.30 -9.89 2.26
N MET A 77 8.99 -10.62 3.13
CA MET A 77 9.25 -10.22 4.52
C MET A 77 10.71 -10.51 4.87
N LYS A 78 11.36 -9.57 5.56
CA LYS A 78 12.73 -9.75 6.06
C LYS A 78 12.89 -9.08 7.42
N VAL A 79 13.07 -9.86 8.47
CA VAL A 79 13.45 -9.37 9.79
C VAL A 79 14.95 -9.07 9.77
N ASN A 80 15.36 -7.92 10.30
CA ASN A 80 16.79 -7.62 10.40
C ASN A 80 17.47 -8.44 11.50
N SER A 81 18.80 -8.52 11.47
CA SER A 81 19.57 -9.43 12.33
C SER A 81 19.43 -9.16 13.83
N ASP A 82 19.22 -7.90 14.23
CA ASP A 82 19.03 -7.48 15.63
C ASP A 82 17.54 -7.47 16.03
N ALA A 83 16.66 -7.88 15.12
CA ALA A 83 15.21 -7.85 15.28
C ALA A 83 14.63 -6.47 15.71
N SER A 84 15.34 -5.38 15.43
CA SER A 84 14.85 -4.01 15.72
C SER A 84 13.85 -3.52 14.65
N SER A 85 13.88 -4.10 13.46
CA SER A 85 12.98 -3.76 12.37
C SER A 85 12.66 -4.96 11.48
N ILE A 86 11.58 -4.83 10.72
CA ILE A 86 11.18 -5.78 9.69
C ILE A 86 10.88 -5.02 8.39
N THR A 87 11.41 -5.48 7.28
CA THR A 87 11.07 -4.98 5.94
C THR A 87 9.92 -5.80 5.39
N LEU A 88 8.88 -5.13 4.94
CA LEU A 88 7.64 -5.74 4.49
C LEU A 88 7.28 -5.22 3.11
N GLY A 89 6.92 -6.12 2.20
CA GLY A 89 6.23 -5.77 0.98
C GLY A 89 4.83 -5.24 1.27
N CYS A 90 4.32 -4.37 0.42
CA CYS A 90 3.02 -3.73 0.62
C CYS A 90 1.84 -4.71 0.56
N GLY A 91 2.01 -5.90 -0.05
CA GLY A 91 1.01 -6.97 -0.12
C GLY A 91 0.97 -7.89 1.11
N VAL A 92 1.93 -7.79 2.02
CA VAL A 92 1.96 -8.60 3.25
C VAL A 92 0.73 -8.32 4.11
N ILE A 93 0.07 -9.37 4.58
CA ILE A 93 -1.00 -9.26 5.58
C ILE A 93 -0.38 -8.97 6.95
N GLY A 94 -0.91 -8.00 7.69
CA GLY A 94 -0.35 -7.58 8.98
C GLY A 94 -0.21 -8.71 10.00
N GLU A 95 -1.17 -9.63 10.06
CA GLU A 95 -1.08 -10.81 10.92
C GLU A 95 0.10 -11.73 10.55
N ASN A 96 0.44 -11.86 9.26
CA ASN A 96 1.58 -12.66 8.84
C ASN A 96 2.91 -12.05 9.30
N ALA A 97 3.02 -10.71 9.28
CA ALA A 97 4.16 -10.02 9.88
C ALA A 97 4.24 -10.30 11.40
N ASN A 98 3.12 -10.26 12.11
CA ASN A 98 3.08 -10.60 13.54
C ASN A 98 3.43 -12.06 13.82
N LYS A 99 2.98 -13.01 12.98
CA LYS A 99 3.36 -14.43 13.08
C LYS A 99 4.87 -14.62 12.92
N ALA A 100 5.50 -13.90 11.98
CA ALA A 100 6.96 -13.94 11.79
C ALA A 100 7.74 -13.36 12.99
N LEU A 101 7.19 -12.35 13.66
CA LEU A 101 7.82 -11.68 14.81
C LEU A 101 7.53 -12.38 16.16
N LYS A 102 6.49 -13.20 16.23
CA LYS A 102 6.07 -13.88 17.47
C LYS A 102 7.17 -14.70 18.16
N PRO A 103 8.01 -15.48 17.44
CA PRO A 103 9.11 -16.21 18.08
C PRO A 103 10.15 -15.31 18.76
N LEU A 104 10.20 -14.02 18.38
CA LEU A 104 11.09 -13.00 18.93
C LEU A 104 10.42 -12.19 20.06
N GLY A 105 9.21 -12.54 20.46
CA GLY A 105 8.43 -11.81 21.46
C GLY A 105 8.01 -10.41 20.98
N LYS A 106 7.90 -10.20 19.67
CA LYS A 106 7.63 -8.90 19.04
C LYS A 106 6.39 -8.92 18.14
N LYS A 107 5.87 -7.75 17.81
CA LYS A 107 4.84 -7.51 16.81
C LYS A 107 5.07 -6.15 16.14
N ILE A 108 4.41 -5.88 15.01
CA ILE A 108 4.36 -4.54 14.42
C ILE A 108 3.54 -3.60 15.32
N GLY A 109 3.79 -2.30 15.19
CA GLY A 109 3.11 -1.28 16.01
C GLY A 109 1.61 -1.19 15.76
N PRO A 110 1.15 -0.97 14.51
CA PRO A 110 -0.28 -0.83 14.22
C PRO A 110 -1.04 -2.15 14.44
N ASP A 111 -2.24 -2.03 15.00
CA ASP A 111 -3.10 -3.16 15.38
C ASP A 111 -4.56 -2.90 14.94
N PRO A 112 -4.82 -2.67 13.63
CA PRO A 112 -6.19 -2.45 13.18
C PRO A 112 -7.04 -3.70 13.41
N ALA A 113 -8.35 -3.51 13.64
CA ALA A 113 -9.30 -4.61 13.85
C ALA A 113 -9.28 -5.65 12.72
N THR A 114 -8.89 -5.23 11.51
CA THR A 114 -8.78 -6.07 10.33
C THR A 114 -7.37 -6.62 10.09
N ILE A 115 -6.49 -6.65 11.09
CA ILE A 115 -5.08 -7.07 10.97
C ILE A 115 -4.91 -8.43 10.29
N ALA A 116 -5.88 -9.33 10.46
CA ALA A 116 -5.89 -10.66 9.85
C ALA A 116 -6.12 -10.67 8.32
N ALA A 117 -6.55 -9.54 7.76
CA ALA A 117 -6.82 -9.39 6.32
C ALA A 117 -6.11 -8.18 5.71
N ALA A 118 -5.93 -7.10 6.48
CA ALA A 118 -5.37 -5.84 5.99
C ALA A 118 -3.91 -6.00 5.55
N GLN A 119 -3.61 -5.45 4.37
CA GLN A 119 -2.27 -5.45 3.81
C GLN A 119 -1.47 -4.24 4.29
N ILE A 120 -0.17 -4.41 4.45
CA ILE A 120 0.77 -3.39 4.97
C ILE A 120 0.69 -2.08 4.16
N GLY A 121 0.58 -2.14 2.84
CA GLY A 121 0.42 -0.93 2.02
C GLY A 121 -0.80 -0.10 2.42
N GLY A 122 -1.95 -0.75 2.66
CA GLY A 122 -3.17 -0.08 3.14
C GLY A 122 -3.03 0.40 4.59
N ILE A 123 -2.40 -0.39 5.46
CA ILE A 123 -2.15 -0.05 6.87
C ILE A 123 -1.33 1.24 6.96
N VAL A 124 -0.25 1.35 6.18
CA VAL A 124 0.61 2.55 6.15
C VAL A 124 -0.10 3.73 5.52
N ASN A 125 -0.75 3.57 4.36
CA ASN A 125 -1.45 4.66 3.68
C ASN A 125 -2.54 5.32 4.54
N ASN A 126 -3.23 4.53 5.35
CA ASN A 126 -4.29 5.02 6.24
C ASN A 126 -3.77 5.48 7.61
N ASN A 127 -2.46 5.44 7.84
CA ASN A 127 -1.91 5.61 9.20
C ASN A 127 -2.68 4.75 10.21
N SER A 128 -2.93 3.49 9.86
CA SER A 128 -3.75 2.61 10.69
C SER A 128 -3.17 2.48 12.09
N SER A 129 -4.06 2.48 13.06
CA SER A 129 -3.76 2.38 14.48
C SER A 129 -4.36 1.07 15.02
N GLY A 130 -5.31 1.16 15.90
CA GLY A 130 -6.00 0.08 16.58
C GLY A 130 -6.13 0.35 18.07
N MET A 131 -6.98 -0.39 18.77
CA MET A 131 -7.26 -0.15 20.19
C MET A 131 -6.03 -0.31 21.08
N CYS A 132 -5.13 -1.23 20.74
CA CYS A 132 -3.98 -1.57 21.58
C CYS A 132 -2.72 -0.76 21.28
N CYS A 133 -2.63 -0.07 20.13
CA CYS A 133 -1.41 0.64 19.72
C CYS A 133 -1.37 2.09 20.19
N GLY A 134 -2.52 2.72 20.37
CA GLY A 134 -2.62 4.16 20.62
C GLY A 134 -1.93 4.99 19.53
N VAL A 135 -1.71 6.27 19.80
CA VAL A 135 -0.99 7.16 18.86
C VAL A 135 0.48 6.81 18.76
N LYS A 136 1.11 6.39 19.87
CA LYS A 136 2.55 6.12 19.96
C LYS A 136 3.01 5.00 19.02
N GLN A 137 2.17 4.01 18.77
CA GLN A 137 2.52 2.84 17.96
C GLN A 137 1.68 2.73 16.69
N ASN A 138 1.11 3.83 16.21
CA ASN A 138 0.45 3.87 14.92
C ASN A 138 1.46 3.65 13.77
N SER A 139 0.97 3.51 12.55
CA SER A 139 1.81 3.22 11.39
C SER A 139 2.91 4.24 11.20
N TYR A 140 2.60 5.54 11.23
CA TYR A 140 3.59 6.60 10.96
C TYR A 140 4.67 6.70 12.04
N ASN A 141 4.32 6.51 13.31
CA ASN A 141 5.28 6.60 14.42
C ASN A 141 6.20 5.37 14.53
N THR A 142 5.84 4.25 13.88
CA THR A 142 6.66 3.03 13.88
C THR A 142 7.32 2.76 12.53
N LEU A 143 7.02 3.56 11.50
CA LEU A 143 7.64 3.46 10.19
C LEU A 143 9.09 3.99 10.24
N LYS A 144 10.06 3.14 9.97
CA LYS A 144 11.49 3.52 9.92
C LYS A 144 11.85 4.15 8.57
N SER A 145 11.37 3.56 7.50
CA SER A 145 11.57 4.03 6.12
C SER A 145 10.49 3.49 5.21
N ILE A 146 10.33 4.10 4.05
CA ILE A 146 9.36 3.71 3.05
C ILE A 146 9.94 3.87 1.65
N ARG A 147 9.60 2.94 0.75
CA ARG A 147 9.82 3.04 -0.68
C ARG A 147 8.48 3.28 -1.38
N VAL A 148 8.38 4.37 -2.12
CA VAL A 148 7.12 4.86 -2.73
C VAL A 148 7.33 5.10 -4.22
N ILE A 149 6.32 4.78 -5.01
CA ILE A 149 6.22 5.17 -6.41
C ILE A 149 5.15 6.26 -6.50
N LEU A 150 5.54 7.45 -6.90
CA LEU A 150 4.64 8.58 -7.05
C LEU A 150 3.85 8.51 -8.37
N GLY A 151 2.76 9.27 -8.46
CA GLY A 151 1.90 9.31 -9.63
C GLY A 151 2.57 9.76 -10.94
N ASP A 152 3.71 10.43 -10.87
CA ASP A 152 4.55 10.77 -12.03
C ASP A 152 5.52 9.66 -12.44
N GLY A 153 5.58 8.57 -11.66
CA GLY A 153 6.48 7.43 -11.86
C GLY A 153 7.81 7.55 -11.12
N THR A 154 8.04 8.64 -10.39
CA THR A 154 9.26 8.81 -9.57
C THR A 154 9.26 7.81 -8.42
N ILE A 155 10.41 7.17 -8.18
CA ILE A 155 10.61 6.29 -7.03
C ILE A 155 11.37 7.08 -5.96
N LEU A 156 10.79 7.10 -4.75
CA LEU A 156 11.46 7.60 -3.55
C LEU A 156 11.73 6.42 -2.61
N ASP A 157 12.98 6.22 -2.24
CA ASP A 157 13.39 5.34 -1.15
C ASP A 157 13.92 6.21 0.00
N SER A 158 13.17 6.30 1.08
CA SER A 158 13.53 7.14 2.22
C SER A 158 14.66 6.56 3.07
N SER A 159 15.09 5.33 2.82
CA SER A 159 16.27 4.73 3.45
C SER A 159 17.58 5.06 2.71
N ASP A 160 17.50 5.53 1.46
CA ASP A 160 18.63 5.90 0.62
C ASP A 160 18.80 7.43 0.58
N ALA A 161 19.91 7.91 1.14
CA ALA A 161 20.23 9.33 1.19
C ALA A 161 20.33 9.98 -0.21
N LEU A 162 20.80 9.25 -1.22
CA LEU A 162 20.90 9.76 -2.59
C LEU A 162 19.51 9.89 -3.22
N SER A 163 18.63 8.91 -3.00
CA SER A 163 17.24 8.97 -3.43
C SER A 163 16.51 10.17 -2.82
N VAL A 164 16.69 10.37 -1.50
CA VAL A 164 16.11 11.53 -0.78
C VAL A 164 16.65 12.85 -1.32
N ALA A 165 17.97 12.98 -1.55
CA ALA A 165 18.58 14.20 -2.07
C ALA A 165 18.07 14.53 -3.47
N SER A 166 18.02 13.54 -4.36
CA SER A 166 17.47 13.67 -5.72
C SER A 166 16.01 14.10 -5.70
N PHE A 167 15.20 13.47 -4.83
CA PHE A 167 13.79 13.78 -4.68
C PHE A 167 13.56 15.21 -4.21
N LYS A 168 14.34 15.71 -3.23
CA LYS A 168 14.25 17.09 -2.75
C LYS A 168 14.50 18.13 -3.84
N ILE A 169 15.35 17.81 -4.81
CA ILE A 169 15.62 18.69 -5.96
C ILE A 169 14.48 18.65 -6.97
N SER A 170 14.08 17.44 -7.38
CA SER A 170 13.09 17.25 -8.45
C SER A 170 11.66 17.58 -8.03
N HIS A 171 11.33 17.48 -6.73
CA HIS A 171 9.98 17.67 -6.19
C HIS A 171 9.89 18.80 -5.16
N LYS A 172 10.72 19.82 -5.33
CA LYS A 172 10.76 20.96 -4.39
C LYS A 172 9.38 21.58 -4.18
N GLU A 173 8.62 21.82 -5.24
CA GLU A 173 7.28 22.42 -5.14
C GLU A 173 6.30 21.55 -4.32
N LEU A 174 6.42 20.21 -4.40
CA LEU A 174 5.60 19.30 -3.59
C LEU A 174 5.97 19.41 -2.12
N ILE A 175 7.26 19.44 -1.82
CA ILE A 175 7.79 19.53 -0.45
C ILE A 175 7.41 20.87 0.19
N ASP A 176 7.48 21.96 -0.57
CA ASP A 176 7.16 23.31 -0.08
C ASP A 176 5.64 23.49 0.20
N LYS A 177 4.78 22.55 -0.27
CA LYS A 177 3.33 22.57 -0.03
C LYS A 177 2.87 21.66 1.11
N VAL A 178 3.75 20.84 1.67
CA VAL A 178 3.47 19.87 2.76
C VAL A 178 4.10 20.34 4.05
#